data_8a513adfae47571ccf206ee05376688e
#
_entry.id   8a513adfae47571ccf206ee05376688e
#
_cell.length_a   1.000
_cell.length_b   1.000
_cell.length_c   1.000
_cell.angle_alpha   90.00
_cell.angle_beta   90.00
_cell.angle_gamma   90.00
#
_symmetry.space_group_name_H-M   'P 1'
#
loop_
_entity.id
_entity.type
_entity.pdbx_description
1 polymer ?
#
loop_
_entity_poly.entity_id
_entity_poly.type
_entity_poly.pdbx_seq_one_letter_code
_entity_poly.pdbx_strand_id
1 'polypeptide(L)'
;MLNSKTKRKLQIGVMGSAADLEKSKRLYDIAEEVGKEIAMSGNILVFGAEKDCDSLSTAACRGAKSSGGLTVGVTYGKDLSTFEDADVIIATGLERGGGREFSLALSCDVIIAISGGSGTLNEMVVAYQADIPLVALTGTGGWADKMAGEYFDGRNRYRVIGKDSPKSAVVEAIELANKKHIRKEHDHL
;
A
#
# COMPACT_ATOMS: atom_id res chain seq x y z
N MET A 1 -0.36 -37.39 -6.71
CA MET A 1 -0.53 -36.44 -5.60
C MET A 1 -0.20 -35.06 -6.14
N LEU A 2 -1.21 -34.24 -6.43
CA LEU A 2 -1.04 -32.85 -6.87
C LEU A 2 -0.47 -32.08 -5.70
N ASN A 3 0.77 -31.59 -5.85
CA ASN A 3 1.42 -30.68 -4.92
C ASN A 3 0.60 -29.39 -4.90
N SER A 4 -0.26 -29.18 -3.90
CA SER A 4 -0.91 -27.90 -3.70
C SER A 4 0.20 -26.91 -3.32
N LYS A 5 0.73 -26.18 -4.31
CA LYS A 5 1.59 -25.02 -4.03
C LYS A 5 0.79 -24.12 -3.09
N THR A 6 1.19 -24.04 -1.85
CA THR A 6 0.63 -23.05 -0.92
C THR A 6 0.80 -21.67 -1.55
N LYS A 7 -0.34 -21.06 -1.91
CA LYS A 7 -0.34 -19.72 -2.51
C LYS A 7 0.29 -18.77 -1.50
N ARG A 8 1.34 -18.02 -1.89
CA ARG A 8 1.94 -17.02 -1.00
C ARG A 8 0.91 -15.99 -0.55
N LYS A 9 1.11 -15.42 0.62
CA LYS A 9 0.31 -14.29 1.09
C LYS A 9 0.49 -13.08 0.17
N LEU A 10 -0.58 -12.30 -0.03
CA LEU A 10 -0.50 -11.06 -0.79
C LEU A 10 0.29 -10.01 -0.01
N GLN A 11 1.07 -9.22 -0.71
CA GLN A 11 1.76 -8.03 -0.22
C GLN A 11 0.89 -6.82 -0.55
N ILE A 12 0.15 -6.32 0.44
CA ILE A 12 -0.77 -5.19 0.29
C ILE A 12 -0.06 -3.92 0.76
N GLY A 13 0.20 -3.02 -0.19
CA GLY A 13 0.82 -1.73 0.09
C GLY A 13 -0.17 -0.76 0.72
N VAL A 14 0.24 -0.01 1.75
CA VAL A 14 -0.50 1.15 2.24
C VAL A 14 0.36 2.39 2.09
N MET A 15 -0.10 3.33 1.27
CA MET A 15 0.56 4.58 0.96
C MET A 15 -0.29 5.75 1.45
N GLY A 16 0.32 6.71 2.13
CA GLY A 16 -0.43 7.83 2.69
C GLY A 16 0.44 9.03 3.06
N SER A 17 -0.22 10.08 3.55
CA SER A 17 0.43 11.34 3.89
C SER A 17 1.52 11.18 4.96
N ALA A 18 2.66 11.83 4.72
CA ALA A 18 3.77 11.95 5.66
C ALA A 18 3.74 13.29 6.44
N ALA A 19 4.82 13.63 7.14
CA ALA A 19 4.91 14.65 8.18
C ALA A 19 4.47 16.07 7.83
N ASP A 20 4.69 16.50 6.60
CA ASP A 20 4.49 17.88 6.11
C ASP A 20 3.04 18.18 5.68
N LEU A 21 2.15 17.22 5.79
CA LEU A 21 0.73 17.39 5.51
C LEU A 21 -0.09 17.24 6.80
N GLU A 22 -1.02 18.17 6.99
CA GLU A 22 -1.93 18.12 8.15
C GLU A 22 -2.74 16.82 8.14
N LYS A 23 -2.69 16.08 9.25
CA LYS A 23 -3.35 14.80 9.45
C LYS A 23 -4.23 14.86 10.69
N SER A 24 -5.52 14.71 10.52
CA SER A 24 -6.44 14.62 11.65
C SER A 24 -6.33 13.25 12.34
N LYS A 25 -6.70 13.20 13.63
CA LYS A 25 -6.83 11.93 14.36
C LYS A 25 -7.66 10.90 13.60
N ARG A 26 -8.75 11.36 12.97
CA ARG A 26 -9.61 10.50 12.13
C ARG A 26 -8.83 9.78 11.02
N LEU A 27 -7.87 10.43 10.36
CA LEU A 27 -7.09 9.81 9.30
C LEU A 27 -6.14 8.73 9.84
N TYR A 28 -5.56 8.95 11.02
CA TYR A 28 -4.77 7.92 11.69
C TYR A 28 -5.62 6.73 12.10
N ASP A 29 -6.80 6.95 12.70
CA ASP A 29 -7.72 5.87 13.07
C ASP A 29 -8.15 5.03 11.84
N ILE A 30 -8.41 5.68 10.70
CA ILE A 30 -8.71 5.02 9.43
C ILE A 30 -7.52 4.18 8.95
N ALA A 31 -6.32 4.72 8.98
CA ALA A 31 -5.12 4.01 8.54
C ALA A 31 -4.82 2.80 9.43
N GLU A 32 -4.93 2.93 10.75
CA GLU A 32 -4.81 1.82 11.68
C GLU A 32 -5.85 0.72 11.40
N GLU A 33 -7.10 1.10 11.10
CA GLU A 33 -8.13 0.12 10.76
C GLU A 33 -7.86 -0.59 9.44
N VAL A 34 -7.31 0.09 8.41
CA VAL A 34 -6.83 -0.58 7.19
C VAL A 34 -5.77 -1.63 7.52
N GLY A 35 -4.81 -1.29 8.38
CA GLY A 35 -3.77 -2.22 8.82
C GLY A 35 -4.35 -3.46 9.51
N LYS A 36 -5.31 -3.27 10.42
CA LYS A 36 -6.01 -4.38 11.10
C LYS A 36 -6.74 -5.29 10.10
N GLU A 37 -7.49 -4.72 9.17
CA GLU A 37 -8.22 -5.50 8.16
C GLU A 37 -7.26 -6.32 7.28
N ILE A 38 -6.08 -5.76 6.91
CA ILE A 38 -5.04 -6.51 6.19
C ILE A 38 -4.56 -7.69 7.03
N ALA A 39 -4.22 -7.47 8.30
CA ALA A 39 -3.77 -8.51 9.21
C ALA A 39 -4.83 -9.61 9.40
N MET A 40 -6.07 -9.23 9.65
CA MET A 40 -7.21 -10.16 9.81
C MET A 40 -7.48 -10.98 8.56
N SER A 41 -7.17 -10.46 7.37
CA SER A 41 -7.26 -11.21 6.11
C SER A 41 -6.14 -12.23 5.91
N GLY A 42 -5.14 -12.26 6.81
CA GLY A 42 -3.99 -13.16 6.76
C GLY A 42 -2.91 -12.74 5.76
N ASN A 43 -3.00 -11.56 5.16
CA ASN A 43 -2.05 -11.00 4.21
C ASN A 43 -0.95 -10.17 4.89
N ILE A 44 0.02 -9.71 4.10
CA ILE A 44 1.19 -8.94 4.55
C ILE A 44 0.96 -7.46 4.28
N LEU A 45 1.14 -6.63 5.29
CA LEU A 45 1.20 -5.18 5.12
C LEU A 45 2.60 -4.78 4.63
N VAL A 46 2.66 -4.02 3.53
CA VAL A 46 3.89 -3.35 3.06
C VAL A 46 3.68 -1.84 3.15
N PHE A 47 4.64 -1.11 3.70
CA PHE A 47 4.49 0.33 3.91
C PHE A 47 5.80 1.10 3.76
N GLY A 48 5.70 2.39 3.46
CA GLY A 48 6.82 3.31 3.50
C GLY A 48 7.20 3.63 4.94
N ALA A 49 8.31 3.06 5.40
CA ALA A 49 8.80 3.27 6.76
C ALA A 49 9.63 4.56 6.82
N GLU A 50 9.05 5.59 7.42
CA GLU A 50 9.73 6.85 7.69
C GLU A 50 10.68 6.68 8.89
N LYS A 51 11.72 7.55 8.98
CA LYS A 51 12.71 7.48 10.06
C LYS A 51 12.41 8.44 11.21
N ASP A 52 11.93 9.61 10.88
CA ASP A 52 11.90 10.79 11.74
C ASP A 52 10.49 11.33 11.98
N CYS A 53 9.47 10.72 11.39
CA CYS A 53 8.10 11.21 11.53
C CYS A 53 7.05 10.10 11.44
N ASP A 54 5.92 10.35 12.08
CA ASP A 54 4.73 9.54 11.92
C ASP A 54 4.02 9.84 10.59
N SER A 55 3.40 8.81 10.01
CA SER A 55 2.67 8.91 8.75
C SER A 55 1.42 8.03 8.79
N LEU A 56 0.52 8.17 7.80
CA LEU A 56 -0.62 7.27 7.68
C LEU A 56 -0.17 5.84 7.36
N SER A 57 0.97 5.67 6.68
CA SER A 57 1.55 4.36 6.42
C SER A 57 2.07 3.69 7.71
N THR A 58 2.71 4.46 8.61
CA THR A 58 3.14 3.95 9.92
C THR A 58 1.97 3.65 10.84
N ALA A 59 0.89 4.42 10.76
CA ALA A 59 -0.36 4.12 11.48
C ALA A 59 -0.96 2.78 11.03
N ALA A 60 -0.96 2.50 9.72
CA ALA A 60 -1.39 1.19 9.22
C ALA A 60 -0.51 0.05 9.77
N CYS A 61 0.81 0.28 9.90
CA CYS A 61 1.71 -0.69 10.54
C CYS A 61 1.29 -0.99 11.97
N ARG A 62 1.03 0.03 12.79
CA ARG A 62 0.53 -0.16 14.17
C ARG A 62 -0.76 -0.98 14.21
N GLY A 63 -1.71 -0.65 13.32
CA GLY A 63 -2.95 -1.41 13.20
C GLY A 63 -2.75 -2.89 12.86
N ALA A 64 -1.88 -3.18 11.90
CA ALA A 64 -1.55 -4.56 11.52
C ALA A 64 -0.87 -5.31 12.67
N LYS A 65 0.13 -4.72 13.31
CA LYS A 65 0.84 -5.34 14.46
C LYS A 65 -0.08 -5.62 15.63
N SER A 66 -0.98 -4.68 15.97
CA SER A 66 -1.95 -4.87 17.05
C SER A 66 -2.88 -6.07 16.82
N SER A 67 -3.02 -6.51 15.59
CA SER A 67 -3.83 -7.67 15.19
C SER A 67 -2.99 -8.91 14.82
N GLY A 68 -1.71 -8.92 15.17
CA GLY A 68 -0.80 -10.05 14.91
C GLY A 68 -0.45 -10.27 13.44
N GLY A 69 -0.60 -9.24 12.60
CA GLY A 69 -0.24 -9.29 11.19
C GLY A 69 1.25 -9.15 10.95
N LEU A 70 1.73 -9.68 9.82
CA LEU A 70 3.11 -9.51 9.36
C LEU A 70 3.26 -8.18 8.62
N THR A 71 4.31 -7.42 8.99
CA THR A 71 4.58 -6.08 8.47
C THR A 71 5.96 -5.97 7.83
N VAL A 72 6.03 -5.32 6.67
CA VAL A 72 7.27 -5.05 5.94
C VAL A 72 7.39 -3.56 5.68
N GLY A 73 8.37 -2.93 6.33
CA GLY A 73 8.71 -1.53 6.14
C GLY A 73 9.81 -1.35 5.10
N VAL A 74 9.58 -0.51 4.11
CA VAL A 74 10.58 -0.13 3.11
C VAL A 74 11.06 1.29 3.41
N THR A 75 12.33 1.42 3.81
CA THR A 75 12.92 2.70 4.22
C THR A 75 14.00 3.20 3.26
N TYR A 76 14.29 4.48 3.36
CA TYR A 76 15.36 5.14 2.59
C TYR A 76 16.70 5.07 3.34
N GLY A 77 17.78 5.38 2.62
CA GLY A 77 19.13 5.32 3.19
C GLY A 77 19.63 3.89 3.41
N LYS A 78 20.69 3.75 4.23
CA LYS A 78 21.47 2.51 4.34
C LYS A 78 21.32 1.79 5.68
N ASP A 79 20.62 2.38 6.65
CA ASP A 79 20.41 1.79 7.97
C ASP A 79 18.96 1.34 8.17
N LEU A 80 18.70 0.57 9.18
CA LEU A 80 17.40 -0.04 9.49
C LEU A 80 16.58 0.77 10.52
N SER A 81 17.02 1.98 10.88
CA SER A 81 16.25 2.81 11.81
C SER A 81 14.96 3.33 11.17
N THR A 82 13.88 3.24 11.89
CA THR A 82 12.53 3.69 11.47
C THR A 82 11.77 4.27 12.67
N PHE A 83 10.81 5.15 12.38
CA PHE A 83 9.93 5.72 13.40
C PHE A 83 9.04 4.66 14.05
N GLU A 84 8.55 3.72 13.28
CA GLU A 84 7.72 2.60 13.73
C GLU A 84 8.40 1.27 13.36
N ASP A 85 8.56 0.38 14.33
CA ASP A 85 9.13 -0.95 14.09
C ASP A 85 8.19 -1.82 13.24
N ALA A 86 8.77 -2.54 12.30
CA ALA A 86 8.10 -3.58 11.53
C ALA A 86 8.78 -4.94 11.76
N ASP A 87 8.09 -6.03 11.38
CA ASP A 87 8.68 -7.38 11.49
C ASP A 87 9.88 -7.55 10.55
N VAL A 88 9.83 -6.86 9.41
CA VAL A 88 10.92 -6.81 8.43
C VAL A 88 11.14 -5.38 8.00
N ILE A 89 12.39 -4.91 8.03
CA ILE A 89 12.81 -3.61 7.48
C ILE A 89 13.73 -3.83 6.29
N ILE A 90 13.41 -3.17 5.18
CA ILE A 90 14.22 -3.18 3.95
C ILE A 90 14.80 -1.78 3.75
N ALA A 91 16.10 -1.61 4.00
CA ALA A 91 16.83 -0.40 3.65
C ALA A 91 17.22 -0.45 2.17
N THR A 92 16.67 0.49 1.38
CA THR A 92 16.85 0.47 -0.09
C THR A 92 18.21 1.02 -0.55
N GLY A 93 18.91 1.77 0.30
CA GLY A 93 20.09 2.54 -0.10
C GLY A 93 19.77 3.75 -1.00
N LEU A 94 18.50 4.02 -1.24
CA LEU A 94 18.01 5.08 -2.13
C LEU A 94 17.43 6.23 -1.30
N GLU A 95 17.37 7.42 -1.91
CA GLU A 95 16.83 8.61 -1.23
C GLU A 95 15.29 8.63 -1.25
N ARG A 96 14.74 9.33 -0.25
CA ARG A 96 13.30 9.68 -0.17
C ARG A 96 12.93 10.61 -1.33
N GLY A 97 11.75 10.39 -1.90
CA GLY A 97 11.26 11.16 -3.06
C GLY A 97 11.85 10.73 -4.39
N GLY A 98 12.50 9.58 -4.44
CA GLY A 98 13.14 9.02 -5.64
C GLY A 98 12.99 7.51 -5.72
N GLY A 99 14.11 6.79 -5.67
CA GLY A 99 14.13 5.35 -5.91
C GLY A 99 13.46 4.49 -4.82
N ARG A 100 13.33 4.98 -3.57
CA ARG A 100 12.64 4.26 -2.49
C ARG A 100 11.18 3.96 -2.87
N GLU A 101 10.49 4.93 -3.46
CA GLU A 101 9.10 4.81 -3.88
C GLU A 101 8.90 3.74 -4.94
N PHE A 102 9.86 3.58 -5.86
CA PHE A 102 9.86 2.48 -6.83
C PHE A 102 9.97 1.13 -6.13
N SER A 103 10.95 0.96 -5.25
CA SER A 103 11.14 -0.30 -4.51
C SER A 103 9.90 -0.66 -3.70
N LEU A 104 9.30 0.31 -3.03
CA LEU A 104 8.09 0.15 -2.24
C LEU A 104 6.90 -0.27 -3.11
N ALA A 105 6.57 0.49 -4.14
CA ALA A 105 5.42 0.22 -4.99
C ALA A 105 5.54 -1.13 -5.72
N LEU A 106 6.72 -1.43 -6.28
CA LEU A 106 6.98 -2.69 -7.01
C LEU A 106 7.02 -3.93 -6.10
N SER A 107 7.15 -3.75 -4.79
CA SER A 107 7.06 -4.84 -3.81
C SER A 107 5.62 -5.23 -3.46
N CYS A 108 4.61 -4.57 -4.05
CA CYS A 108 3.20 -4.78 -3.71
C CYS A 108 2.45 -5.56 -4.81
N ASP A 109 1.51 -6.40 -4.42
CA ASP A 109 0.53 -7.02 -5.34
C ASP A 109 -0.61 -6.06 -5.67
N VAL A 110 -0.93 -5.17 -4.73
CA VAL A 110 -1.97 -4.14 -4.81
C VAL A 110 -1.63 -3.02 -3.81
N ILE A 111 -2.08 -1.81 -4.08
CA ILE A 111 -1.84 -0.67 -3.19
C ILE A 111 -3.17 -0.03 -2.77
N ILE A 112 -3.29 0.30 -1.49
CA ILE A 112 -4.36 1.12 -0.91
C ILE A 112 -3.77 2.51 -0.61
N ALA A 113 -4.32 3.55 -1.23
CA ALA A 113 -3.93 4.94 -1.01
C ALA A 113 -4.87 5.61 0.00
N ILE A 114 -4.31 6.33 0.99
CA ILE A 114 -5.04 7.06 2.03
C ILE A 114 -4.58 8.52 2.01
N SER A 115 -5.45 9.47 1.64
CA SER A 115 -5.08 10.88 1.47
C SER A 115 -3.88 11.03 0.52
N GLY A 116 -2.76 11.54 0.97
CA GLY A 116 -1.50 11.51 0.23
C GLY A 116 -1.15 12.80 -0.50
N GLY A 117 0.14 13.13 -0.43
CA GLY A 117 0.80 14.20 -1.18
C GLY A 117 1.48 13.70 -2.46
N SER A 118 2.49 14.45 -2.90
CA SER A 118 3.25 14.15 -4.13
C SER A 118 3.98 12.80 -4.09
N GLY A 119 4.47 12.37 -2.91
CA GLY A 119 5.08 11.05 -2.73
C GLY A 119 4.08 9.93 -3.00
N THR A 120 2.89 10.02 -2.40
CA THR A 120 1.81 9.05 -2.64
C THR A 120 1.37 9.04 -4.11
N LEU A 121 1.28 10.22 -4.76
CA LEU A 121 1.00 10.28 -6.20
C LEU A 121 2.10 9.56 -7.00
N ASN A 122 3.37 9.75 -6.66
CA ASN A 122 4.48 9.08 -7.34
C ASN A 122 4.38 7.55 -7.19
N GLU A 123 4.09 7.03 -5.99
CA GLU A 123 3.86 5.62 -5.73
C GLU A 123 2.67 5.07 -6.55
N MET A 124 1.58 5.83 -6.65
CA MET A 124 0.42 5.46 -7.48
C MET A 124 0.77 5.43 -8.97
N VAL A 125 1.58 6.39 -9.46
CA VAL A 125 2.06 6.41 -10.86
C VAL A 125 2.94 5.21 -11.16
N VAL A 126 3.88 4.87 -10.27
CA VAL A 126 4.75 3.69 -10.40
C VAL A 126 3.90 2.41 -10.45
N ALA A 127 2.93 2.28 -9.56
CA ALA A 127 2.00 1.15 -9.53
C ALA A 127 1.20 1.04 -10.84
N TYR A 128 0.66 2.15 -11.34
CA TYR A 128 -0.06 2.20 -12.61
C TYR A 128 0.81 1.74 -13.78
N GLN A 129 2.07 2.21 -13.86
CA GLN A 129 3.01 1.80 -14.92
C GLN A 129 3.35 0.30 -14.86
N ALA A 130 3.35 -0.30 -13.67
CA ALA A 130 3.64 -1.71 -13.44
C ALA A 130 2.40 -2.61 -13.42
N ASP A 131 1.24 -2.09 -13.82
CA ASP A 131 -0.06 -2.79 -13.78
C ASP A 131 -0.40 -3.35 -12.37
N ILE A 132 0.05 -2.67 -11.31
CA ILE A 132 -0.31 -2.98 -9.93
C ILE A 132 -1.62 -2.27 -9.59
N PRO A 133 -2.69 -3.01 -9.24
CA PRO A 133 -3.99 -2.42 -8.96
C PRO A 133 -3.95 -1.39 -7.83
N LEU A 134 -4.80 -0.38 -7.94
CA LEU A 134 -4.91 0.72 -6.99
C LEU A 134 -6.33 0.82 -6.43
N VAL A 135 -6.42 0.89 -5.11
CA VAL A 135 -7.62 1.25 -4.36
C VAL A 135 -7.38 2.58 -3.65
N ALA A 136 -8.28 3.53 -3.78
CA ALA A 136 -8.22 4.81 -3.09
C ALA A 136 -9.30 4.89 -2.01
N LEU A 137 -8.91 5.20 -0.79
CA LEU A 137 -9.85 5.39 0.30
C LEU A 137 -10.45 6.80 0.22
N THR A 138 -11.71 6.89 -0.20
CA THR A 138 -12.42 8.15 -0.42
C THR A 138 -12.80 8.85 0.89
N GLY A 139 -12.93 10.18 0.85
CA GLY A 139 -13.20 11.01 2.01
C GLY A 139 -12.00 11.18 2.94
N THR A 140 -10.80 10.83 2.46
CA THR A 140 -9.55 11.02 3.19
C THR A 140 -8.75 12.22 2.69
N GLY A 141 -9.18 12.86 1.59
CA GLY A 141 -8.50 13.98 0.97
C GLY A 141 -7.32 13.58 0.09
N GLY A 142 -6.50 14.54 -0.26
CA GLY A 142 -5.25 14.33 -1.00
C GLY A 142 -5.44 13.71 -2.39
N TRP A 143 -4.43 12.95 -2.83
CA TRP A 143 -4.45 12.29 -4.13
C TRP A 143 -5.34 11.04 -4.16
N ALA A 144 -5.62 10.44 -3.01
CA ALA A 144 -6.58 9.33 -2.95
C ALA A 144 -7.96 9.79 -3.45
N ASP A 145 -8.50 10.90 -2.94
CA ASP A 145 -9.79 11.42 -3.39
C ASP A 145 -9.77 11.89 -4.85
N LYS A 146 -8.66 12.52 -5.27
CA LYS A 146 -8.56 13.05 -6.64
C LYS A 146 -8.52 11.95 -7.70
N MET A 147 -7.96 10.80 -7.37
CA MET A 147 -7.78 9.70 -8.32
C MET A 147 -8.87 8.64 -8.22
N ALA A 148 -9.71 8.65 -7.17
CA ALA A 148 -10.78 7.68 -7.00
C ALA A 148 -11.76 7.71 -8.19
N GLY A 149 -11.88 6.59 -8.90
CA GLY A 149 -12.71 6.47 -10.10
C GLY A 149 -12.07 6.95 -11.40
N GLU A 150 -10.85 7.48 -11.35
CA GLU A 150 -10.18 8.10 -12.50
C GLU A 150 -9.18 7.16 -13.18
N TYR A 151 -8.87 7.47 -14.42
CA TYR A 151 -7.72 6.94 -15.15
C TYR A 151 -6.54 7.90 -15.02
N PHE A 152 -5.31 7.40 -15.01
CA PHE A 152 -4.13 8.26 -14.98
C PHE A 152 -3.85 8.99 -16.30
N ASP A 153 -4.18 8.35 -17.42
CA ASP A 153 -3.92 8.91 -18.74
C ASP A 153 -4.84 8.30 -19.82
N GLY A 154 -4.68 8.79 -21.05
CA GLY A 154 -5.49 8.38 -22.20
C GLY A 154 -5.32 6.92 -22.64
N ARG A 155 -4.38 6.17 -22.07
CA ARG A 155 -4.22 4.72 -22.31
C ARG A 155 -5.31 3.89 -21.63
N ASN A 156 -5.97 4.44 -20.60
CA ASN A 156 -7.11 3.85 -19.89
C ASN A 156 -6.87 2.38 -19.45
N ARG A 157 -5.67 2.04 -18.98
CA ARG A 157 -5.29 0.67 -18.61
C ARG A 157 -6.23 0.09 -17.55
N TYR A 158 -6.43 0.83 -16.45
CA TYR A 158 -7.41 0.52 -15.42
C TYR A 158 -7.74 1.78 -14.60
N ARG A 159 -8.89 1.78 -13.97
CA ARG A 159 -9.30 2.84 -13.05
C ARG A 159 -8.77 2.59 -11.65
N VAL A 160 -8.47 3.67 -10.94
CA VAL A 160 -8.30 3.61 -9.49
C VAL A 160 -9.66 3.36 -8.84
N ILE A 161 -9.79 2.31 -8.06
CA ILE A 161 -11.08 1.96 -7.45
C ILE A 161 -11.27 2.73 -6.15
N GLY A 162 -12.31 3.58 -6.08
CA GLY A 162 -12.68 4.29 -4.85
C GLY A 162 -13.47 3.39 -3.89
N LYS A 163 -13.13 3.44 -2.59
CA LYS A 163 -13.86 2.80 -1.49
C LYS A 163 -13.96 3.75 -0.30
N ASP A 164 -15.04 3.68 0.43
CA ASP A 164 -15.39 4.62 1.51
C ASP A 164 -15.08 4.10 2.93
N SER A 165 -14.65 2.84 3.06
CA SER A 165 -14.33 2.25 4.34
C SER A 165 -13.08 1.35 4.26
N PRO A 166 -12.33 1.22 5.39
CA PRO A 166 -11.16 0.35 5.48
C PRO A 166 -11.44 -1.08 5.04
N LYS A 167 -12.50 -1.67 5.56
CA LYS A 167 -12.89 -3.05 5.23
C LYS A 167 -13.19 -3.24 3.74
N SER A 168 -13.98 -2.35 3.14
CA SER A 168 -14.30 -2.44 1.71
C SER A 168 -13.07 -2.24 0.83
N ALA A 169 -12.14 -1.38 1.25
CA ALA A 169 -10.88 -1.15 0.53
C ALA A 169 -9.98 -2.41 0.55
N VAL A 170 -9.85 -3.08 1.70
CA VAL A 170 -9.03 -4.29 1.81
C VAL A 170 -9.66 -5.46 1.04
N VAL A 171 -10.98 -5.64 1.12
CA VAL A 171 -11.68 -6.67 0.33
C VAL A 171 -11.46 -6.47 -1.17
N GLU A 172 -11.68 -5.26 -1.66
CA GLU A 172 -11.45 -4.93 -3.07
C GLU A 172 -9.99 -5.15 -3.49
N ALA A 173 -9.05 -4.72 -2.67
CA ALA A 173 -7.62 -4.89 -2.94
C ALA A 173 -7.27 -6.38 -3.13
N ILE A 174 -7.76 -7.25 -2.25
CA ILE A 174 -7.56 -8.70 -2.33
C ILE A 174 -8.17 -9.27 -3.62
N GLU A 175 -9.37 -8.85 -3.99
CA GLU A 175 -10.02 -9.30 -5.23
C GLU A 175 -9.23 -8.89 -6.48
N LEU A 176 -8.79 -7.63 -6.55
CA LEU A 176 -8.01 -7.12 -7.68
C LEU A 176 -6.66 -7.84 -7.83
N ALA A 177 -5.93 -8.04 -6.72
CA ALA A 177 -4.69 -8.78 -6.72
C ALA A 177 -4.87 -10.23 -7.20
N ASN A 178 -5.90 -10.91 -6.73
CA ASN A 178 -6.21 -12.28 -7.15
C ASN A 178 -6.58 -12.37 -8.65
N LYS A 179 -7.37 -11.44 -9.18
CA LYS A 179 -7.71 -11.38 -10.61
C LYS A 179 -6.46 -11.19 -11.48
N LYS A 180 -5.50 -10.36 -11.05
CA LYS A 180 -4.22 -10.15 -11.75
C LYS A 180 -3.38 -11.43 -11.77
N HIS A 181 -3.30 -12.17 -10.68
CA HIS A 181 -2.54 -13.43 -10.61
C HIS A 181 -3.10 -14.48 -11.58
N ILE A 182 -4.44 -14.62 -11.64
CA ILE A 182 -5.10 -15.56 -12.55
C ILE A 182 -4.79 -15.23 -14.01
N ARG A 183 -4.84 -13.95 -14.42
CA ARG A 183 -4.51 -13.55 -15.81
C ARG A 183 -3.08 -13.92 -16.19
N LYS A 184 -2.10 -13.66 -15.31
CA LYS A 184 -0.69 -14.02 -15.58
C LYS A 184 -0.45 -15.51 -15.72
N GLU A 185 -1.21 -16.36 -15.01
CA GLU A 185 -1.11 -17.82 -15.15
C GLU A 185 -1.63 -18.29 -16.51
N HIS A 186 -2.63 -17.62 -17.09
CA HIS A 186 -3.18 -17.95 -18.41
C HIS A 186 -2.31 -17.45 -19.57
N ASP A 187 -1.58 -16.34 -19.40
CA ASP A 187 -0.72 -15.77 -20.43
C ASP A 187 0.62 -16.53 -20.61
N HIS A 188 0.89 -17.51 -19.74
CA HIS A 188 2.08 -18.38 -19.78
C HIS A 188 1.79 -19.82 -20.22
N LEU A 189 0.56 -20.13 -20.65
CA LEU A 189 0.12 -21.39 -21.24
C LEU A 189 -0.11 -21.25 -22.75
#